data_a2b1d765a45d363189a07648cb8071f4
#
_entry.id   a2b1d765a45d363189a07648cb8071f4
#
_cell.length_a   1.000
_cell.length_b   1.000
_cell.length_c   1.000
_cell.angle_alpha   90.00
_cell.angle_beta   90.00
_cell.angle_gamma   90.00
#
_symmetry.space_group_name_H-M   'P 1'
#
loop_
_entity.id
_entity.type
_entity.pdbx_description
1 polymer ?
#
loop_
_entity_poly.entity_id
_entity_poly.type
_entity_poly.pdbx_seq_one_letter_code
_entity_poly.pdbx_strand_id
1 'polypeptide(L)'
;MTTILFVKTSSLGDVVHNCPAVSDVARALPGATIDWVVEEPFAGIAAMHPAVRRVIPVAVRRWRSGLWRPAVWSEMREWRRGLRGERYDAVIDTQSLLKSALIAASTLGRRHGLDRASARELLAPMFYDVRHAVPREMHAVERNRLLTGKALGYTPGESLDYGLRVPGAGKSGYAVLLTMTSRADKLWPDERWVELVRGLRMPAMLPWGSEAERSRAQRIAAAAGGTAIPRRLGIEELASLFAGAAAVVGLDTGLTHFAAALGVPTVGIYCGSDPALTGIYGAPRAANVGAAGRPPEVAEVLKLAP
;
A
#
# COMPACT_ATOMS: atom_id res chain seq x y z
N MET A 1 27.73 9.71 -2.38
CA MET A 1 26.52 9.04 -1.84
C MET A 1 25.41 9.21 -2.86
N THR A 2 24.77 8.15 -3.29
CA THR A 2 23.69 8.22 -4.29
C THR A 2 22.40 8.66 -3.61
N THR A 3 21.79 9.75 -4.08
CA THR A 3 20.53 10.29 -3.54
C THR A 3 19.38 9.96 -4.48
N ILE A 4 18.38 9.24 -3.97
CA ILE A 4 17.28 8.68 -4.76
C ILE A 4 15.96 9.21 -4.25
N LEU A 5 15.08 9.62 -5.16
CA LEU A 5 13.70 9.97 -4.86
C LEU A 5 12.74 8.97 -5.46
N PHE A 6 11.95 8.31 -4.62
CA PHE A 6 10.79 7.57 -5.08
C PHE A 6 9.56 8.48 -5.20
N VAL A 7 8.82 8.33 -6.30
CA VAL A 7 7.50 8.93 -6.49
C VAL A 7 6.46 7.81 -6.57
N LYS A 8 5.77 7.58 -5.45
CA LYS A 8 4.66 6.63 -5.33
C LYS A 8 3.63 7.21 -4.36
N THR A 9 2.63 7.87 -4.91
CA THR A 9 1.75 8.72 -4.09
C THR A 9 0.53 7.98 -3.54
N SER A 10 -0.05 7.05 -4.28
CA SER A 10 -1.31 6.37 -3.91
C SER A 10 -1.55 5.14 -4.81
N SER A 11 -2.48 4.23 -4.54
CA SER A 11 -3.27 4.12 -3.30
C SER A 11 -2.46 3.48 -2.17
N LEU A 12 -3.09 3.20 -1.01
CA LEU A 12 -2.43 2.57 0.12
C LEU A 12 -1.74 1.26 -0.27
N GLY A 13 -2.43 0.37 -0.99
CA GLY A 13 -1.84 -0.89 -1.46
C GLY A 13 -0.67 -0.66 -2.42
N ASP A 14 -0.77 0.31 -3.34
CA ASP A 14 0.34 0.66 -4.24
C ASP A 14 1.57 1.17 -3.47
N VAL A 15 1.37 1.92 -2.36
CA VAL A 15 2.46 2.39 -1.48
C VAL A 15 3.13 1.21 -0.80
N VAL A 16 2.35 0.27 -0.25
CA VAL A 16 2.86 -0.97 0.34
C VAL A 16 3.63 -1.79 -0.69
N HIS A 17 3.09 -1.96 -1.90
CA HIS A 17 3.74 -2.70 -2.99
C HIS A 17 5.05 -2.06 -3.48
N ASN A 18 5.34 -0.83 -3.08
CA ASN A 18 6.61 -0.17 -3.39
C ASN A 18 7.70 -0.43 -2.35
N CYS A 19 7.34 -0.82 -1.13
CA CYS A 19 8.31 -1.05 -0.04
C CYS A 19 9.41 -2.04 -0.40
N PRO A 20 9.15 -3.19 -1.07
CA PRO A 20 10.21 -4.11 -1.47
C PRO A 20 11.25 -3.50 -2.42
N ALA A 21 10.84 -2.60 -3.31
CA ALA A 21 11.78 -1.89 -4.17
C ALA A 21 12.72 -0.97 -3.37
N VAL A 22 12.23 -0.35 -2.29
CA VAL A 22 13.05 0.45 -1.37
C VAL A 22 14.02 -0.44 -0.60
N SER A 23 13.58 -1.60 -0.12
CA SER A 23 14.45 -2.60 0.55
C SER A 23 15.54 -3.12 -0.38
N ASP A 24 15.21 -3.35 -1.66
CA ASP A 24 16.19 -3.78 -2.66
C ASP A 24 17.28 -2.71 -2.88
N VAL A 25 16.90 -1.43 -2.96
CA VAL A 25 17.88 -0.34 -3.07
C VAL A 25 18.80 -0.30 -1.87
N ALA A 26 18.26 -0.38 -0.66
CA ALA A 26 19.07 -0.37 0.57
C ALA A 26 20.07 -1.53 0.61
N ARG A 27 19.73 -2.67 0.03
CA ARG A 27 20.58 -3.86 -0.06
C ARG A 27 21.60 -3.75 -1.19
N ALA A 28 21.16 -3.30 -2.37
CA ALA A 28 22.02 -3.25 -3.57
C ALA A 28 22.98 -2.07 -3.57
N LEU A 29 22.63 -0.97 -2.94
CA LEU A 29 23.40 0.27 -2.87
C LEU A 29 23.60 0.73 -1.42
N PRO A 30 24.44 0.04 -0.63
CA PRO A 30 24.70 0.42 0.75
C PRO A 30 25.18 1.87 0.84
N GLY A 31 24.54 2.65 1.72
CA GLY A 31 24.81 4.08 1.86
C GLY A 31 24.04 5.01 0.89
N ALA A 32 23.16 4.47 0.03
CA ALA A 32 22.24 5.31 -0.72
C ALA A 32 21.27 6.03 0.22
N THR A 33 20.95 7.27 -0.12
CA THR A 33 19.99 8.09 0.60
C THR A 33 18.65 8.06 -0.15
N ILE A 34 17.58 7.65 0.53
CA ILE A 34 16.26 7.47 -0.10
C ILE A 34 15.25 8.44 0.50
N ASP A 35 14.67 9.26 -0.35
CA ASP A 35 13.49 10.07 -0.05
C ASP A 35 12.27 9.52 -0.79
N TRP A 36 11.07 9.79 -0.28
CA TRP A 36 9.84 9.27 -0.86
C TRP A 36 8.72 10.31 -0.86
N VAL A 37 8.21 10.66 -2.07
CA VAL A 37 7.00 11.47 -2.23
C VAL A 37 5.78 10.57 -2.18
N VAL A 38 4.90 10.83 -1.22
CA VAL A 38 3.69 10.05 -0.95
C VAL A 38 2.53 10.96 -0.54
N GLU A 39 1.29 10.58 -0.84
CA GLU A 39 0.10 11.32 -0.41
C GLU A 39 0.01 11.35 1.12
N GLU A 40 -0.38 12.51 1.69
CA GLU A 40 -0.46 12.76 3.15
C GLU A 40 -1.03 11.59 3.97
N PRO A 41 -2.18 10.98 3.60
CA PRO A 41 -2.77 9.90 4.40
C PRO A 41 -1.93 8.63 4.47
N PHE A 42 -0.92 8.49 3.62
CA PHE A 42 -0.08 7.28 3.55
C PHE A 42 1.36 7.55 3.98
N ALA A 43 1.67 8.78 4.43
CA ALA A 43 3.02 9.19 4.84
C ALA A 43 3.57 8.28 5.96
N GLY A 44 2.73 7.88 6.90
CA GLY A 44 3.12 6.98 7.99
C GLY A 44 3.64 5.62 7.51
N ILE A 45 3.10 5.08 6.39
CA ILE A 45 3.61 3.80 5.84
C ILE A 45 5.05 3.96 5.34
N ALA A 46 5.32 5.02 4.57
CA ALA A 46 6.67 5.29 4.08
C ALA A 46 7.65 5.56 5.23
N ALA A 47 7.19 6.24 6.29
CA ALA A 47 7.99 6.53 7.48
C ALA A 47 8.35 5.30 8.32
N MET A 48 7.56 4.22 8.24
CA MET A 48 7.86 2.94 8.91
C MET A 48 8.99 2.16 8.23
N HIS A 49 9.44 2.58 7.05
CA HIS A 49 10.52 1.89 6.34
C HIS A 49 11.87 2.49 6.72
N PRO A 50 12.78 1.74 7.39
CA PRO A 50 14.01 2.28 7.98
C PRO A 50 15.01 2.82 6.96
N ALA A 51 14.94 2.39 5.70
CA ALA A 51 15.80 2.91 4.65
C ALA A 51 15.33 4.25 4.08
N VAL A 52 14.13 4.73 4.42
CA VAL A 52 13.63 6.03 3.99
C VAL A 52 14.15 7.11 4.94
N ARG A 53 15.01 7.98 4.42
CA ARG A 53 15.55 9.12 5.16
C ARG A 53 14.49 10.18 5.41
N ARG A 54 13.76 10.54 4.35
CA ARG A 54 12.77 11.63 4.37
C ARG A 54 11.51 11.26 3.61
N VAL A 55 10.38 11.36 4.28
CA VAL A 55 9.07 11.31 3.65
C VAL A 55 8.66 12.73 3.26
N ILE A 56 8.21 12.91 2.01
CA ILE A 56 7.76 14.19 1.48
C ILE A 56 6.25 14.06 1.18
N PRO A 57 5.39 14.47 2.11
CA PRO A 57 3.95 14.40 1.91
C PRO A 57 3.50 15.31 0.78
N VAL A 58 2.55 14.83 -0.04
CA VAL A 58 1.89 15.63 -1.09
C VAL A 58 0.39 15.54 -0.93
N ALA A 59 -0.33 16.63 -1.16
CA ALA A 59 -1.77 16.74 -0.93
C ALA A 59 -2.57 16.84 -2.24
N VAL A 60 -2.24 16.04 -3.26
CA VAL A 60 -2.86 16.15 -4.59
C VAL A 60 -4.38 16.04 -4.52
N ARG A 61 -4.91 15.14 -3.68
CA ARG A 61 -6.37 14.96 -3.51
C ARG A 61 -7.02 16.21 -2.94
N ARG A 62 -6.42 16.81 -1.91
CA ARG A 62 -6.91 18.03 -1.25
C ARG A 62 -6.76 19.23 -2.17
N TRP A 63 -5.65 19.38 -2.85
CA TRP A 63 -5.42 20.47 -3.79
C TRP A 63 -6.43 20.45 -4.94
N ARG A 64 -6.73 19.29 -5.52
CA ARG A 64 -7.73 19.17 -6.60
C ARG A 64 -9.10 19.72 -6.22
N SER A 65 -9.53 19.55 -4.97
CA SER A 65 -10.81 20.06 -4.49
C SER A 65 -10.80 21.56 -4.16
N GLY A 66 -9.64 22.21 -4.22
CA GLY A 66 -9.48 23.61 -3.82
C GLY A 66 -8.74 24.48 -4.84
N LEU A 67 -8.64 24.09 -6.11
CA LEU A 67 -7.88 24.84 -7.13
C LEU A 67 -8.36 26.28 -7.38
N TRP A 68 -9.57 26.63 -6.99
CA TRP A 68 -10.08 28.01 -7.04
C TRP A 68 -9.55 28.89 -5.89
N ARG A 69 -8.87 28.32 -4.88
CA ARG A 69 -8.35 29.06 -3.70
C ARG A 69 -6.91 29.47 -3.94
N PRO A 70 -6.55 30.78 -3.86
CA PRO A 70 -5.16 31.24 -4.01
C PRO A 70 -4.20 30.58 -3.01
N ALA A 71 -4.67 30.28 -1.79
CA ALA A 71 -3.89 29.61 -0.76
C ALA A 71 -3.36 28.24 -1.21
N VAL A 72 -4.15 27.46 -1.99
CA VAL A 72 -3.73 26.16 -2.53
C VAL A 72 -2.56 26.33 -3.50
N TRP A 73 -2.59 27.36 -4.34
CA TRP A 73 -1.47 27.65 -5.25
C TRP A 73 -0.21 28.10 -4.52
N SER A 74 -0.36 28.85 -3.43
CA SER A 74 0.77 29.22 -2.57
C SER A 74 1.40 27.99 -1.92
N GLU A 75 0.57 27.10 -1.35
CA GLU A 75 1.00 25.83 -0.77
C GLU A 75 1.71 24.92 -1.80
N MET A 76 1.15 24.78 -3.00
CA MET A 76 1.76 24.01 -4.09
C MET A 76 3.13 24.57 -4.51
N ARG A 77 3.27 25.91 -4.56
CA ARG A 77 4.55 26.56 -4.89
C ARG A 77 5.59 26.35 -3.79
N GLU A 78 5.18 26.44 -2.52
CA GLU A 78 6.05 26.20 -1.37
C GLU A 78 6.50 24.74 -1.32
N TRP A 79 5.56 23.81 -1.46
CA TRP A 79 5.85 22.38 -1.56
C TRP A 79 6.86 22.09 -2.70
N ARG A 80 6.62 22.63 -3.90
CA ARG A 80 7.53 22.49 -5.03
C ARG A 80 8.91 23.10 -4.77
N ARG A 81 8.96 24.24 -4.08
CA ARG A 81 10.24 24.87 -3.69
C ARG A 81 11.03 23.97 -2.75
N GLY A 82 10.36 23.40 -1.74
CA GLY A 82 10.96 22.44 -0.81
C GLY A 82 11.47 21.17 -1.52
N LEU A 83 10.70 20.66 -2.49
CA LEU A 83 11.10 19.50 -3.29
C LEU A 83 12.34 19.78 -4.17
N ARG A 84 12.50 20.99 -4.66
CA ARG A 84 13.64 21.45 -5.45
C ARG A 84 14.85 21.90 -4.63
N GLY A 85 14.75 21.88 -3.33
CA GLY A 85 15.87 22.17 -2.42
C GLY A 85 16.98 21.14 -2.44
N GLU A 86 16.72 19.96 -3.02
CA GLU A 86 17.68 18.87 -3.16
C GLU A 86 17.75 18.38 -4.60
N ARG A 87 18.97 18.01 -5.05
CA ARG A 87 19.19 17.38 -6.34
C ARG A 87 19.37 15.87 -6.14
N TYR A 88 18.59 15.09 -6.88
CA TYR A 88 18.64 13.65 -6.85
C TYR A 88 19.44 13.09 -8.02
N ASP A 89 20.23 12.06 -7.77
CA ASP A 89 20.92 11.31 -8.83
C ASP A 89 19.92 10.53 -9.66
N ALA A 90 18.88 9.99 -9.02
CA ALA A 90 17.77 9.32 -9.67
C ALA A 90 16.42 9.69 -9.05
N VAL A 91 15.44 10.03 -9.88
CA VAL A 91 14.02 10.20 -9.51
C VAL A 91 13.25 9.06 -10.17
N ILE A 92 12.66 8.17 -9.38
CA ILE A 92 12.01 6.95 -9.86
C ILE A 92 10.51 7.02 -9.63
N ASP A 93 9.74 7.21 -10.72
CA ASP A 93 8.28 7.16 -10.68
C ASP A 93 7.80 5.73 -10.91
N THR A 94 7.52 5.02 -9.81
CA THR A 94 6.96 3.67 -9.83
C THR A 94 5.43 3.64 -9.98
N GLN A 95 4.78 4.81 -10.02
CA GLN A 95 3.32 4.90 -10.17
C GLN A 95 2.87 5.00 -11.62
N SER A 96 3.60 5.73 -12.47
CA SER A 96 3.33 5.91 -13.90
C SER A 96 1.93 6.44 -14.23
N LEU A 97 1.46 7.41 -13.44
CA LEU A 97 0.28 8.22 -13.69
C LEU A 97 0.71 9.64 -14.05
N LEU A 98 -0.10 10.38 -14.79
CA LEU A 98 0.20 11.77 -15.16
C LEU A 98 0.50 12.64 -13.94
N LYS A 99 -0.28 12.47 -12.85
CA LYS A 99 -0.04 13.21 -11.59
C LYS A 99 1.34 12.94 -10.98
N SER A 100 1.79 11.68 -10.99
CA SER A 100 3.10 11.31 -10.42
C SER A 100 4.24 11.73 -11.36
N ALA A 101 4.04 11.67 -12.66
CA ALA A 101 4.99 12.14 -13.65
C ALA A 101 5.20 13.67 -13.58
N LEU A 102 4.13 14.46 -13.32
CA LEU A 102 4.23 15.91 -13.08
C LEU A 102 4.96 16.21 -11.76
N ILE A 103 4.78 15.39 -10.72
CA ILE A 103 5.57 15.50 -9.50
C ILE A 103 7.04 15.24 -9.80
N ALA A 104 7.36 14.15 -10.49
CA ALA A 104 8.72 13.82 -10.91
C ALA A 104 9.35 14.96 -11.75
N ALA A 105 8.60 15.55 -12.68
CA ALA A 105 9.01 16.68 -13.49
C ALA A 105 9.25 17.97 -12.67
N SER A 106 8.72 18.05 -11.45
CA SER A 106 8.93 19.18 -10.54
C SER A 106 10.23 19.08 -9.74
N THR A 107 10.93 17.96 -9.79
CA THR A 107 12.18 17.69 -9.06
C THR A 107 13.42 18.11 -9.85
N LEU A 108 14.58 18.10 -9.17
CA LEU A 108 15.89 18.21 -9.79
C LEU A 108 16.57 16.85 -9.78
N GLY A 109 16.74 16.24 -10.95
CA GLY A 109 17.39 14.92 -11.09
C GLY A 109 16.97 14.20 -12.36
N ARG A 110 17.66 13.09 -12.67
CA ARG A 110 17.35 12.24 -13.82
C ARG A 110 16.10 11.41 -13.52
N ARG A 111 15.06 11.58 -14.31
CA ARG A 111 13.75 10.97 -14.09
C ARG A 111 13.64 9.66 -14.82
N HIS A 112 13.34 8.61 -14.07
CA HIS A 112 13.13 7.25 -14.54
C HIS A 112 11.67 6.86 -14.35
N GLY A 113 11.09 6.17 -15.31
CA GLY A 113 9.74 5.62 -15.23
C GLY A 113 9.49 4.55 -16.28
N LEU A 114 8.27 4.03 -16.31
CA LEU A 114 7.88 3.03 -17.29
C LEU A 114 7.77 3.65 -18.69
N ASP A 115 8.05 2.85 -19.72
CA ASP A 115 7.83 3.23 -21.12
C ASP A 115 6.33 3.25 -21.47
N ARG A 116 6.01 3.62 -22.72
CA ARG A 116 4.63 3.74 -23.18
C ARG A 116 3.86 2.41 -23.17
N ALA A 117 4.54 1.29 -23.43
CA ALA A 117 3.92 -0.02 -23.43
C ALA A 117 3.62 -0.52 -22.02
N SER A 118 4.45 -0.12 -21.05
CA SER A 118 4.38 -0.58 -19.66
C SER A 118 3.59 0.36 -18.73
N ALA A 119 3.51 1.66 -19.06
CA ALA A 119 2.89 2.67 -18.19
C ALA A 119 1.38 2.47 -18.01
N ARG A 120 0.85 2.92 -16.86
CA ARG A 120 -0.60 2.91 -16.57
C ARG A 120 -1.34 3.97 -17.39
N GLU A 121 -0.73 5.16 -17.57
CA GLU A 121 -1.26 6.25 -18.38
C GLU A 121 -0.27 6.61 -19.49
N LEU A 122 -0.75 6.68 -20.72
CA LEU A 122 0.07 6.84 -21.94
C LEU A 122 0.87 8.15 -22.00
N LEU A 123 0.44 9.17 -21.26
CA LEU A 123 1.10 10.48 -21.24
C LEU A 123 2.22 10.56 -20.19
N ALA A 124 2.22 9.72 -19.17
CA ALA A 124 3.22 9.77 -18.10
C ALA A 124 4.67 9.61 -18.63
N PRO A 125 4.97 8.71 -19.57
CA PRO A 125 6.33 8.54 -20.12
C PRO A 125 6.93 9.78 -20.79
N MET A 126 6.12 10.76 -21.19
CA MET A 126 6.62 11.99 -21.81
C MET A 126 7.44 12.85 -20.84
N PHE A 127 7.29 12.64 -19.53
CA PHE A 127 7.95 13.40 -18.48
C PHE A 127 9.22 12.72 -17.95
N TYR A 128 9.58 11.53 -18.45
CA TYR A 128 10.77 10.79 -18.03
C TYR A 128 11.93 10.97 -19.00
N ASP A 129 13.12 11.15 -18.44
CA ASP A 129 14.37 11.23 -19.22
C ASP A 129 14.82 9.83 -19.66
N VAL A 130 14.56 8.81 -18.82
CA VAL A 130 14.84 7.40 -19.10
C VAL A 130 13.58 6.58 -18.90
N ARG A 131 13.24 5.79 -19.92
CA ARG A 131 12.04 4.96 -19.95
C ARG A 131 12.44 3.50 -19.95
N HIS A 132 11.77 2.70 -19.11
CA HIS A 132 12.08 1.30 -18.93
C HIS A 132 10.90 0.41 -19.33
N ALA A 133 11.15 -0.58 -20.16
CA ALA A 133 10.18 -1.63 -20.49
C ALA A 133 10.08 -2.60 -19.30
N VAL A 134 8.86 -2.79 -18.78
CA VAL A 134 8.53 -3.74 -17.71
C VAL A 134 7.21 -4.41 -18.06
N PRO A 135 7.13 -5.74 -18.14
CA PRO A 135 5.91 -6.45 -18.53
C PRO A 135 4.70 -6.09 -17.63
N ARG A 136 3.52 -5.98 -18.24
CA ARG A 136 2.28 -5.63 -17.53
C ARG A 136 1.70 -6.81 -16.76
N GLU A 137 2.02 -8.02 -17.19
CA GLU A 137 1.53 -9.28 -16.66
C GLU A 137 2.20 -9.67 -15.34
N MET A 138 3.30 -8.98 -15.00
CA MET A 138 3.98 -9.18 -13.71
C MET A 138 3.18 -8.57 -12.56
N HIS A 139 3.29 -9.20 -11.40
CA HIS A 139 2.73 -8.65 -10.15
C HIS A 139 3.25 -7.24 -9.88
N ALA A 140 2.40 -6.37 -9.31
CA ALA A 140 2.72 -4.96 -9.07
C ALA A 140 4.01 -4.75 -8.23
N VAL A 141 4.28 -5.62 -7.27
CA VAL A 141 5.53 -5.61 -6.48
C VAL A 141 6.74 -5.82 -7.38
N GLU A 142 6.73 -6.87 -8.21
CA GLU A 142 7.85 -7.20 -9.09
C GLU A 142 8.08 -6.11 -10.14
N ARG A 143 7.00 -5.49 -10.63
CA ARG A 143 7.10 -4.36 -11.56
C ARG A 143 7.84 -3.17 -10.92
N ASN A 144 7.55 -2.84 -9.67
CA ASN A 144 8.23 -1.76 -8.95
C ASN A 144 9.72 -2.10 -8.74
N ARG A 145 10.02 -3.34 -8.32
CA ARG A 145 11.38 -3.84 -8.10
C ARG A 145 12.19 -3.82 -9.40
N LEU A 146 11.65 -4.36 -10.48
CA LEU A 146 12.32 -4.42 -11.79
C LEU A 146 12.58 -3.03 -12.37
N LEU A 147 11.58 -2.12 -12.31
CA LEU A 147 11.77 -0.73 -12.74
C LEU A 147 12.92 -0.08 -11.96
N THR A 148 12.93 -0.24 -10.65
CA THR A 148 13.94 0.35 -9.76
C THR A 148 15.33 -0.23 -10.05
N GLY A 149 15.43 -1.55 -10.21
CA GLY A 149 16.68 -2.20 -10.58
C GLY A 149 17.23 -1.71 -11.93
N LYS A 150 16.38 -1.60 -12.96
CA LYS A 150 16.75 -1.04 -14.26
C LYS A 150 17.19 0.42 -14.18
N ALA A 151 16.53 1.22 -13.33
CA ALA A 151 16.88 2.63 -13.14
C ALA A 151 18.24 2.83 -12.47
N LEU A 152 18.61 1.93 -11.56
CA LEU A 152 19.81 2.03 -10.72
C LEU A 152 20.94 1.06 -11.09
N GLY A 153 20.73 0.20 -12.10
CA GLY A 153 21.77 -0.69 -12.64
C GLY A 153 22.01 -1.96 -11.81
N TYR A 154 20.98 -2.46 -11.08
CA TYR A 154 21.05 -3.75 -10.39
C TYR A 154 19.91 -4.69 -10.78
N THR A 155 20.06 -5.97 -10.51
CA THR A 155 19.00 -6.97 -10.66
C THR A 155 18.42 -7.29 -9.29
N PRO A 156 17.09 -7.16 -9.09
CA PRO A 156 16.44 -7.57 -7.85
C PRO A 156 16.70 -9.05 -7.54
N GLY A 157 17.09 -9.34 -6.30
CA GLY A 157 17.29 -10.72 -5.85
C GLY A 157 15.96 -11.44 -5.57
N GLU A 158 16.03 -12.74 -5.24
CA GLU A 158 14.85 -13.57 -4.92
C GLU A 158 14.18 -13.17 -3.59
N SER A 159 14.98 -12.71 -2.62
CA SER A 159 14.48 -12.30 -1.31
C SER A 159 13.59 -11.07 -1.40
N LEU A 160 12.38 -11.18 -0.86
CA LEU A 160 11.43 -10.09 -0.79
C LEU A 160 11.26 -9.64 0.68
N ASP A 161 11.54 -8.37 0.96
CA ASP A 161 11.32 -7.75 2.27
C ASP A 161 10.58 -6.44 2.10
N TYR A 162 9.44 -6.31 2.76
CA TYR A 162 8.69 -5.06 2.79
C TYR A 162 9.35 -3.98 3.65
N GLY A 163 10.31 -4.34 4.50
CA GLY A 163 11.06 -3.40 5.33
C GLY A 163 10.25 -2.72 6.43
N LEU A 164 8.94 -2.91 6.48
CA LEU A 164 8.08 -2.22 7.46
C LEU A 164 8.30 -2.77 8.87
N ARG A 165 8.45 -1.87 9.85
CA ARG A 165 8.70 -2.23 11.25
C ARG A 165 7.75 -1.45 12.16
N VAL A 166 7.12 -2.16 13.10
CA VAL A 166 6.30 -1.57 14.18
C VAL A 166 6.96 -1.94 15.50
N PRO A 167 7.50 -0.97 16.23
CA PRO A 167 8.13 -1.25 17.52
C PRO A 167 7.12 -1.73 18.55
N GLY A 168 7.50 -2.69 19.41
CA GLY A 168 6.80 -3.04 20.65
C GLY A 168 5.49 -3.81 20.50
N ALA A 169 5.18 -4.36 19.35
CA ALA A 169 3.97 -5.15 19.16
C ALA A 169 4.10 -6.53 19.80
N GLY A 170 3.52 -6.70 21.00
CA GLY A 170 3.26 -8.01 21.58
C GLY A 170 2.07 -8.67 20.89
N LYS A 171 2.09 -10.00 20.70
CA LYS A 171 0.94 -10.71 20.16
C LYS A 171 -0.19 -10.74 21.20
N SER A 172 -1.38 -10.31 20.78
CA SER A 172 -2.61 -10.39 21.55
C SER A 172 -3.56 -11.41 20.89
N GLY A 173 -4.37 -12.08 21.66
CA GLY A 173 -5.25 -13.15 21.18
C GLY A 173 -6.52 -12.65 20.48
N TYR A 174 -6.40 -11.79 19.45
CA TYR A 174 -7.54 -11.30 18.65
C TYR A 174 -7.25 -11.38 17.15
N ALA A 175 -8.31 -11.48 16.35
CA ALA A 175 -8.27 -11.31 14.91
C ALA A 175 -8.70 -9.89 14.51
N VAL A 176 -8.16 -9.38 13.41
CA VAL A 176 -8.66 -8.14 12.78
C VAL A 176 -9.37 -8.47 11.48
N LEU A 177 -10.60 -7.96 11.33
CA LEU A 177 -11.44 -8.19 10.16
C LEU A 177 -11.61 -6.90 9.36
N LEU A 178 -11.11 -6.89 8.13
CA LEU A 178 -11.17 -5.74 7.21
C LEU A 178 -12.32 -5.95 6.23
N THR A 179 -13.52 -5.60 6.66
CA THR A 179 -14.77 -5.94 5.98
C THR A 179 -15.12 -5.04 4.81
N MET A 180 -14.34 -3.96 4.56
CA MET A 180 -14.65 -2.96 3.56
C MET A 180 -13.57 -2.81 2.50
N THR A 181 -14.01 -2.41 1.31
CA THR A 181 -13.17 -2.07 0.16
C THR A 181 -13.82 -0.93 -0.62
N SER A 182 -13.05 -0.29 -1.51
CA SER A 182 -13.53 0.86 -2.29
C SER A 182 -14.51 0.52 -3.41
N ARG A 183 -14.68 -0.76 -3.75
CA ARG A 183 -15.51 -1.24 -4.86
C ARG A 183 -16.55 -2.23 -4.35
N ALA A 184 -17.82 -2.03 -4.74
CA ALA A 184 -18.92 -2.88 -4.30
C ALA A 184 -18.82 -4.34 -4.78
N ASP A 185 -18.27 -4.56 -5.99
CA ASP A 185 -18.06 -5.89 -6.57
C ASP A 185 -17.00 -6.73 -5.85
N LYS A 186 -16.20 -6.12 -4.97
CA LYS A 186 -15.22 -6.79 -4.13
C LYS A 186 -15.74 -7.12 -2.73
N LEU A 187 -16.97 -6.73 -2.41
CA LEU A 187 -17.53 -6.97 -1.09
C LEU A 187 -17.90 -8.44 -0.90
N TRP A 188 -17.62 -8.95 0.28
CA TRP A 188 -18.11 -10.24 0.75
C TRP A 188 -19.39 -10.00 1.58
N PRO A 189 -20.43 -10.87 1.49
CA PRO A 189 -21.71 -10.68 2.20
C PRO A 189 -21.55 -10.52 3.71
N ASP A 190 -22.40 -9.70 4.35
CA ASP A 190 -22.37 -9.50 5.80
C ASP A 190 -22.62 -10.81 6.57
N GLU A 191 -23.47 -11.68 6.04
CA GLU A 191 -23.80 -13.00 6.61
C GLU A 191 -22.56 -13.90 6.69
N ARG A 192 -21.69 -13.87 5.69
CA ARG A 192 -20.44 -14.65 5.68
C ARG A 192 -19.44 -14.11 6.69
N TRP A 193 -19.39 -12.79 6.92
CA TRP A 193 -18.58 -12.21 7.99
C TRP A 193 -19.09 -12.61 9.37
N VAL A 194 -20.41 -12.66 9.56
CA VAL A 194 -21.04 -13.15 10.82
C VAL A 194 -20.68 -14.61 11.07
N GLU A 195 -20.79 -15.46 10.05
CA GLU A 195 -20.40 -16.86 10.13
C GLU A 195 -18.90 -17.03 10.42
N LEU A 196 -18.03 -16.25 9.76
CA LEU A 196 -16.60 -16.24 10.03
C LEU A 196 -16.30 -15.89 11.49
N VAL A 197 -16.88 -14.81 12.02
CA VAL A 197 -16.69 -14.40 13.42
C VAL A 197 -17.08 -15.52 14.38
N ARG A 198 -18.22 -16.17 14.15
CA ARG A 198 -18.70 -17.29 14.99
C ARG A 198 -17.80 -18.52 14.90
N GLY A 199 -17.13 -18.72 13.77
CA GLY A 199 -16.17 -19.81 13.56
C GLY A 199 -14.77 -19.53 14.11
N LEU A 200 -14.40 -18.26 14.35
CA LEU A 200 -13.13 -17.89 14.96
C LEU A 200 -13.13 -18.27 16.46
N ARG A 201 -11.99 -18.81 16.93
CA ARG A 201 -11.81 -19.17 18.35
C ARG A 201 -11.21 -18.04 19.19
N MET A 202 -11.33 -16.80 18.72
CA MET A 202 -10.78 -15.62 19.36
C MET A 202 -11.66 -14.39 19.10
N PRO A 203 -11.58 -13.35 19.94
CA PRO A 203 -12.27 -12.08 19.72
C PRO A 203 -11.87 -11.46 18.39
N ALA A 204 -12.79 -10.76 17.73
CA ALA A 204 -12.54 -10.05 16.49
C ALA A 204 -12.59 -8.51 16.69
N MET A 205 -11.72 -7.79 15.99
CA MET A 205 -11.68 -6.32 15.93
C MET A 205 -12.06 -5.88 14.51
N LEU A 206 -13.04 -4.98 14.39
CA LEU A 206 -13.53 -4.45 13.12
C LEU A 206 -13.19 -2.94 13.00
N PRO A 207 -12.00 -2.57 12.54
CA PRO A 207 -11.64 -1.17 12.32
C PRO A 207 -12.40 -0.59 11.12
N TRP A 208 -12.56 0.73 11.13
CA TRP A 208 -13.32 1.49 10.14
C TRP A 208 -12.65 2.84 9.85
N GLY A 209 -12.90 3.39 8.64
CA GLY A 209 -12.37 4.69 8.22
C GLY A 209 -13.46 5.72 7.89
N SER A 210 -14.69 5.27 7.55
CA SER A 210 -15.84 6.12 7.23
C SER A 210 -17.07 5.70 8.03
N GLU A 211 -18.08 6.57 8.14
CA GLU A 211 -19.34 6.24 8.85
C GLU A 211 -20.10 5.09 8.18
N ALA A 212 -20.03 4.95 6.86
CA ALA A 212 -20.61 3.80 6.17
C ALA A 212 -19.92 2.47 6.58
N GLU A 213 -18.59 2.48 6.70
CA GLU A 213 -17.82 1.34 7.20
C GLU A 213 -18.15 1.04 8.65
N ARG A 214 -18.26 2.07 9.49
CA ARG A 214 -18.66 1.94 10.89
C ARG A 214 -20.03 1.27 11.02
N SER A 215 -21.01 1.77 10.26
CA SER A 215 -22.36 1.22 10.27
C SER A 215 -22.39 -0.25 9.86
N ARG A 216 -21.57 -0.64 8.86
CA ARG A 216 -21.40 -2.05 8.46
C ARG A 216 -20.76 -2.88 9.55
N ALA A 217 -19.68 -2.40 10.15
CA ALA A 217 -19.02 -3.08 11.27
C ALA A 217 -19.98 -3.30 12.45
N GLN A 218 -20.84 -2.31 12.76
CA GLN A 218 -21.85 -2.42 13.80
C GLN A 218 -22.90 -3.49 13.51
N ARG A 219 -23.40 -3.58 12.25
CA ARG A 219 -24.35 -4.64 11.86
C ARG A 219 -23.74 -6.03 12.03
N ILE A 220 -22.51 -6.23 11.52
CA ILE A 220 -21.80 -7.49 11.64
C ILE A 220 -21.57 -7.84 13.11
N ALA A 221 -21.10 -6.89 13.92
CA ALA A 221 -20.82 -7.09 15.33
C ALA A 221 -22.08 -7.45 16.13
N ALA A 222 -23.19 -6.75 15.88
CA ALA A 222 -24.46 -7.03 16.54
C ALA A 222 -25.01 -8.44 16.23
N ALA A 223 -24.84 -8.89 14.98
CA ALA A 223 -25.31 -10.22 14.55
C ALA A 223 -24.37 -11.35 15.00
N ALA A 224 -23.06 -11.11 15.04
CA ALA A 224 -22.07 -12.16 15.33
C ALA A 224 -21.85 -12.38 16.83
N GLY A 225 -21.80 -11.32 17.63
CA GLY A 225 -21.27 -11.33 19.00
C GLY A 225 -19.74 -11.43 19.03
N GLY A 226 -19.13 -11.29 20.19
CA GLY A 226 -17.66 -11.50 20.37
C GLY A 226 -16.76 -10.56 19.60
N THR A 227 -17.25 -9.39 19.17
CA THR A 227 -16.54 -8.43 18.35
C THR A 227 -16.41 -7.08 19.02
N ALA A 228 -15.30 -6.38 18.77
CA ALA A 228 -15.09 -5.02 19.19
C ALA A 228 -14.89 -4.08 17.99
N ILE A 229 -15.47 -2.89 18.08
CA ILE A 229 -15.33 -1.84 17.08
C ILE A 229 -14.49 -0.74 17.73
N PRO A 230 -13.22 -0.56 17.33
CA PRO A 230 -12.39 0.49 17.89
C PRO A 230 -12.91 1.87 17.49
N ARG A 231 -12.41 2.93 18.15
CA ARG A 231 -12.54 4.27 17.60
C ARG A 231 -11.89 4.35 16.21
N ARG A 232 -12.14 5.41 15.47
CA ARG A 232 -11.43 5.65 14.22
C ARG A 232 -9.92 5.76 14.49
N LEU A 233 -9.13 4.96 13.77
CA LEU A 233 -7.69 4.84 13.93
C LEU A 233 -6.95 5.51 12.76
N GLY A 234 -5.80 6.12 13.06
CA GLY A 234 -4.82 6.55 12.09
C GLY A 234 -3.98 5.37 11.57
N ILE A 235 -3.12 5.65 10.58
CA ILE A 235 -2.35 4.57 9.92
C ILE A 235 -1.35 3.91 10.88
N GLU A 236 -0.72 4.66 11.76
CA GLU A 236 0.23 4.18 12.77
C GLU A 236 -0.47 3.32 13.84
N GLU A 237 -1.68 3.73 14.22
CA GLU A 237 -2.50 2.98 15.16
C GLU A 237 -3.02 1.67 14.55
N LEU A 238 -3.39 1.70 13.26
CA LEU A 238 -3.73 0.49 12.49
C LEU A 238 -2.54 -0.45 12.37
N ALA A 239 -1.34 0.08 12.13
CA ALA A 239 -0.11 -0.72 12.11
C ALA A 239 0.11 -1.43 13.45
N SER A 240 -0.07 -0.72 14.57
CA SER A 240 0.04 -1.29 15.93
C SER A 240 -1.05 -2.33 16.20
N LEU A 241 -2.30 -2.06 15.76
CA LEU A 241 -3.40 -3.02 15.86
C LEU A 241 -3.11 -4.30 15.07
N PHE A 242 -2.60 -4.18 13.84
CA PHE A 242 -2.25 -5.34 13.02
C PHE A 242 -1.09 -6.12 13.62
N ALA A 243 -0.01 -5.44 13.99
CA ALA A 243 1.18 -6.08 14.55
C ALA A 243 0.89 -6.84 15.86
N GLY A 244 -0.11 -6.40 16.65
CA GLY A 244 -0.61 -7.08 17.83
C GLY A 244 -1.59 -8.22 17.54
N ALA A 245 -2.15 -8.34 16.34
CA ALA A 245 -3.15 -9.36 16.03
C ALA A 245 -2.54 -10.75 15.87
N ALA A 246 -3.31 -11.79 16.25
CA ALA A 246 -3.00 -13.19 15.95
C ALA A 246 -3.16 -13.45 14.44
N ALA A 247 -4.20 -12.84 13.84
CA ALA A 247 -4.47 -12.92 12.40
C ALA A 247 -5.18 -11.66 11.89
N VAL A 248 -5.06 -11.43 10.59
CA VAL A 248 -5.87 -10.46 9.85
C VAL A 248 -6.60 -11.18 8.72
N VAL A 249 -7.91 -10.99 8.63
CA VAL A 249 -8.71 -11.44 7.49
C VAL A 249 -9.31 -10.22 6.82
N GLY A 250 -9.08 -10.04 5.54
CA GLY A 250 -9.52 -8.82 4.87
C GLY A 250 -9.85 -9.01 3.40
N LEU A 251 -10.75 -8.15 2.91
CA LEU A 251 -11.03 -8.04 1.48
C LEU A 251 -9.80 -7.55 0.72
N ASP A 252 -9.83 -7.62 -0.60
CA ASP A 252 -8.85 -6.96 -1.48
C ASP A 252 -8.88 -5.44 -1.27
N THR A 253 -8.10 -5.00 -0.29
CA THR A 253 -7.92 -3.60 0.10
C THR A 253 -6.48 -3.34 0.55
N GLY A 254 -6.04 -2.09 0.44
CA GLY A 254 -4.68 -1.70 0.82
C GLY A 254 -4.30 -2.07 2.26
N LEU A 255 -5.27 -2.08 3.20
CA LEU A 255 -5.02 -2.46 4.59
C LEU A 255 -4.68 -3.95 4.74
N THR A 256 -5.26 -4.82 3.92
CA THR A 256 -4.94 -6.27 3.90
C THR A 256 -3.49 -6.49 3.45
N HIS A 257 -3.05 -5.79 2.40
CA HIS A 257 -1.66 -5.82 1.97
C HIS A 257 -0.73 -5.25 3.03
N PHE A 258 -1.16 -4.21 3.74
CA PHE A 258 -0.36 -3.60 4.80
C PHE A 258 -0.15 -4.56 5.98
N ALA A 259 -1.20 -5.26 6.42
CA ALA A 259 -1.10 -6.27 7.46
C ALA A 259 -0.14 -7.40 7.07
N ALA A 260 -0.25 -7.91 5.84
CA ALA A 260 0.65 -8.95 5.32
C ALA A 260 2.10 -8.45 5.24
N ALA A 261 2.32 -7.21 4.81
CA ALA A 261 3.64 -6.58 4.74
C ALA A 261 4.30 -6.38 6.10
N LEU A 262 3.52 -6.28 7.18
CA LEU A 262 4.00 -6.27 8.56
C LEU A 262 4.33 -7.68 9.09
N GLY A 263 4.19 -8.73 8.27
CA GLY A 263 4.47 -10.12 8.65
C GLY A 263 3.40 -10.77 9.54
N VAL A 264 2.22 -10.16 9.64
CA VAL A 264 1.09 -10.74 10.37
C VAL A 264 0.47 -11.87 9.55
N PRO A 265 0.03 -13.00 10.16
CA PRO A 265 -0.77 -13.99 9.46
C PRO A 265 -1.99 -13.33 8.83
N THR A 266 -2.10 -13.40 7.50
CA THR A 266 -3.12 -12.63 6.78
C THR A 266 -3.81 -13.48 5.71
N VAL A 267 -5.14 -13.47 5.72
CA VAL A 267 -5.96 -14.08 4.66
C VAL A 267 -6.62 -12.96 3.86
N GLY A 268 -6.26 -12.85 2.59
CA GLY A 268 -6.89 -11.93 1.63
C GLY A 268 -8.04 -12.59 0.89
N ILE A 269 -9.23 -11.98 0.96
CA ILE A 269 -10.46 -12.45 0.30
C ILE A 269 -10.66 -11.66 -1.00
N TYR A 270 -10.76 -12.40 -2.12
CA TYR A 270 -10.94 -11.83 -3.46
C TYR A 270 -12.30 -12.24 -4.02
N CYS A 271 -13.15 -11.26 -4.32
CA CYS A 271 -14.49 -11.47 -4.90
C CYS A 271 -14.59 -10.91 -6.33
N GLY A 272 -13.99 -9.75 -6.57
CA GLY A 272 -14.08 -8.99 -7.83
C GLY A 272 -12.74 -8.66 -8.49
N SER A 273 -11.65 -9.33 -8.11
CA SER A 273 -10.30 -9.12 -8.65
C SER A 273 -9.52 -10.43 -8.72
N ASP A 274 -8.51 -10.45 -9.61
CA ASP A 274 -7.56 -11.55 -9.71
C ASP A 274 -6.36 -11.29 -8.78
N PRO A 275 -6.11 -12.14 -7.78
CA PRO A 275 -4.96 -11.98 -6.88
C PRO A 275 -3.60 -12.16 -7.56
N ALA A 276 -3.53 -12.78 -8.73
CA ALA A 276 -2.26 -13.02 -9.43
C ALA A 276 -1.50 -11.73 -9.77
N LEU A 277 -2.20 -10.64 -10.06
CA LEU A 277 -1.59 -9.36 -10.45
C LEU A 277 -1.39 -8.38 -9.29
N THR A 278 -2.28 -8.40 -8.33
CA THR A 278 -2.34 -7.40 -7.24
C THR A 278 -2.68 -8.00 -5.89
N GLY A 279 -2.66 -9.30 -5.72
CA GLY A 279 -2.92 -9.99 -4.45
C GLY A 279 -1.83 -9.75 -3.39
N ILE A 280 -1.98 -10.38 -2.24
CA ILE A 280 -0.88 -10.43 -1.27
C ILE A 280 0.27 -11.22 -1.90
N TYR A 281 1.47 -10.69 -1.86
CA TYR A 281 2.62 -11.22 -2.58
C TYR A 281 3.84 -11.36 -1.68
N GLY A 282 4.50 -12.51 -1.73
CA GLY A 282 5.77 -12.74 -1.05
C GLY A 282 5.74 -12.62 0.48
N ALA A 283 4.57 -12.60 1.11
CA ALA A 283 4.42 -12.61 2.55
C ALA A 283 4.26 -14.08 3.02
N PRO A 284 5.22 -14.66 3.75
CA PRO A 284 5.29 -16.11 4.01
C PRO A 284 4.16 -16.64 4.90
N ARG A 285 3.45 -15.76 5.59
CA ARG A 285 2.33 -16.09 6.49
C ARG A 285 0.99 -15.59 5.95
N ALA A 286 0.87 -15.40 4.65
CA ALA A 286 -0.35 -14.90 4.03
C ALA A 286 -0.85 -15.84 2.93
N ALA A 287 -2.16 -15.83 2.74
CA ALA A 287 -2.84 -16.57 1.69
C ALA A 287 -3.87 -15.69 0.99
N ASN A 288 -4.05 -15.94 -0.31
CA ASN A 288 -5.12 -15.35 -1.11
C ASN A 288 -6.19 -16.40 -1.37
N VAL A 289 -7.47 -16.09 -1.13
CA VAL A 289 -8.60 -17.00 -1.37
C VAL A 289 -9.67 -16.32 -2.20
N GLY A 290 -10.32 -17.12 -3.06
CA GLY A 290 -11.30 -16.62 -4.02
C GLY A 290 -10.67 -16.01 -5.26
N ALA A 291 -11.52 -15.57 -6.18
CA ALA A 291 -11.15 -14.92 -7.43
C ALA A 291 -12.33 -14.07 -7.95
N ALA A 292 -12.11 -13.31 -9.02
CA ALA A 292 -13.16 -12.54 -9.67
C ALA A 292 -14.37 -13.41 -10.04
N GLY A 293 -15.55 -13.08 -9.51
CA GLY A 293 -16.79 -13.83 -9.70
C GLY A 293 -16.89 -15.16 -8.96
N ARG A 294 -15.89 -15.52 -8.16
CA ARG A 294 -15.86 -16.75 -7.32
C ARG A 294 -15.41 -16.41 -5.90
N PRO A 295 -16.26 -15.75 -5.09
CA PRO A 295 -15.95 -15.45 -3.70
C PRO A 295 -15.75 -16.76 -2.92
N PRO A 296 -14.81 -16.81 -1.94
CA PRO A 296 -14.56 -18.03 -1.17
C PRO A 296 -15.71 -18.35 -0.23
N GLU A 297 -15.83 -19.62 0.14
CA GLU A 297 -16.70 -20.04 1.23
C GLU A 297 -16.03 -19.79 2.59
N VAL A 298 -16.84 -19.63 3.65
CA VAL A 298 -16.33 -19.33 5.00
C VAL A 298 -15.39 -20.42 5.52
N ALA A 299 -15.71 -21.68 5.21
CA ALA A 299 -14.87 -22.83 5.60
C ALA A 299 -13.45 -22.77 4.98
N GLU A 300 -13.29 -22.21 3.78
CA GLU A 300 -11.98 -22.04 3.14
C GLU A 300 -11.16 -20.99 3.88
N VAL A 301 -11.80 -19.89 4.30
CA VAL A 301 -11.16 -18.82 5.06
C VAL A 301 -10.75 -19.31 6.44
N LEU A 302 -11.63 -20.04 7.15
CA LEU A 302 -11.37 -20.58 8.49
C LEU A 302 -10.23 -21.59 8.53
N LYS A 303 -10.00 -22.36 7.46
CA LYS A 303 -8.86 -23.29 7.38
C LYS A 303 -7.50 -22.58 7.38
N LEU A 304 -7.46 -21.32 6.97
CA LEU A 304 -6.25 -20.51 6.82
C LEU A 304 -6.09 -19.47 7.94
N ALA A 305 -7.19 -19.11 8.59
CA ALA A 305 -7.17 -18.30 9.79
C ALA A 305 -6.76 -19.18 10.99
N PRO A 306 -5.83 -18.71 11.88
CA PRO A 306 -5.35 -19.48 13.02
C PRO A 306 -6.41 -19.66 14.13
#